data_c7760b95367ad59aea7d86012e20e976
#
_entry.id   c7760b95367ad59aea7d86012e20e976
#
_cell.length_a   1.000
_cell.length_b   1.000
_cell.length_c   1.000
_cell.angle_alpha   90.00
_cell.angle_beta   90.00
_cell.angle_gamma   90.00
#
_symmetry.space_group_name_H-M   'P 1'
#
loop_
_entity.id
_entity.type
_entity.pdbx_description
1 polymer ?
#
loop_
_entity_poly.entity_id
_entity_poly.type
_entity_poly.pdbx_seq_one_letter_code
_entity_poly.pdbx_strand_id
1 'polypeptide(L)'
;KGIDGYIGVRIIPGDLRKFNTGYVVAYGETYWAAEKAASIIKVNWDNGPNANVSSDDMTQSSRDLIADDTQGYAWVLEGDTQAALKNADTIVEAEYQTSTGYHGMMEPMNMVAMESNGVWHLYTGTQWPSNMRDSAAAILEVDPANVIVHQQYSGTGFGRRNEMDIAIVALAARAIGRPTKLCYTREQDIGFDYHQSQSVQRCKASVRDGKIDAMEHDVVTGWALERAAPGFMAESVDKKGKVDQFAVNGADHWYDIPNHYVRTINNYVISNAAPAGFLRAVAPNWTWWANECLVDECAHKVGVDPLD
;
A
#
# COMPACT_ATOMS: atom_id res chain seq x y z
N LYS A 1 18.64 -34.42 2.70
CA LYS A 1 18.64 -35.79 2.15
C LYS A 1 17.32 -36.45 2.54
N GLY A 2 16.61 -37.10 1.60
CA GLY A 2 15.38 -37.84 1.86
C GLY A 2 14.08 -37.18 1.38
N ILE A 3 14.11 -36.06 0.61
CA ILE A 3 12.94 -35.54 -0.07
C ILE A 3 13.04 -35.94 -1.55
N ASP A 4 12.12 -36.78 -1.99
CA ASP A 4 12.04 -37.19 -3.39
C ASP A 4 11.71 -35.97 -4.28
N GLY A 5 12.41 -35.83 -5.41
CA GLY A 5 12.30 -34.68 -6.30
C GLY A 5 12.91 -33.37 -5.77
N TYR A 6 13.69 -33.40 -4.68
CA TYR A 6 14.42 -32.21 -4.22
C TYR A 6 15.54 -31.82 -5.19
N ILE A 7 15.60 -30.53 -5.60
CA ILE A 7 16.60 -29.99 -6.52
C ILE A 7 17.68 -29.21 -5.76
N GLY A 8 17.29 -28.31 -4.88
CA GLY A 8 18.26 -27.45 -4.18
C GLY A 8 17.62 -26.27 -3.45
N VAL A 9 18.49 -25.45 -2.87
CA VAL A 9 18.12 -24.15 -2.24
C VAL A 9 19.03 -23.06 -2.81
N ARG A 10 18.48 -21.89 -3.00
CA ARG A 10 19.24 -20.69 -3.36
C ARG A 10 18.82 -19.50 -2.49
N ILE A 11 19.79 -18.67 -2.15
CA ILE A 11 19.52 -17.34 -1.58
C ILE A 11 19.51 -16.37 -2.74
N ILE A 12 18.42 -15.61 -2.87
CA ILE A 12 18.28 -14.49 -3.79
C ILE A 12 18.41 -13.24 -2.94
N PRO A 13 19.52 -12.49 -3.04
CA PRO A 13 19.74 -11.31 -2.21
C PRO A 13 18.72 -10.24 -2.52
N GLY A 14 18.32 -9.49 -1.49
CA GLY A 14 17.44 -8.34 -1.66
C GLY A 14 18.16 -7.14 -2.26
N ASP A 15 17.42 -6.35 -3.01
CA ASP A 15 17.78 -4.99 -3.41
C ASP A 15 16.52 -4.12 -3.32
N LEU A 16 16.40 -3.37 -2.24
CA LEU A 16 15.22 -2.53 -1.98
C LEU A 16 14.99 -1.48 -3.08
N ARG A 17 16.05 -1.06 -3.78
CA ARG A 17 15.93 -0.17 -4.95
C ARG A 17 15.22 -0.84 -6.13
N LYS A 18 15.18 -2.18 -6.14
CA LYS A 18 14.54 -3.00 -7.16
C LYS A 18 13.28 -3.70 -6.61
N PHE A 19 12.73 -3.23 -5.49
CA PHE A 19 11.55 -3.83 -4.82
C PHE A 19 11.70 -5.31 -4.46
N ASN A 20 12.92 -5.72 -4.14
CA ASN A 20 13.25 -7.10 -3.81
C ASN A 20 13.79 -7.18 -2.37
N THR A 21 13.02 -7.79 -1.48
CA THR A 21 13.38 -7.93 -0.06
C THR A 21 14.37 -9.08 0.23
N GLY A 22 14.70 -9.88 -0.81
CA GLY A 22 15.51 -11.08 -0.67
C GLY A 22 14.69 -12.31 -0.24
N TYR A 23 15.13 -13.47 -0.72
CA TYR A 23 14.40 -14.71 -0.52
C TYR A 23 15.34 -15.90 -0.32
N VAL A 24 14.91 -16.87 0.47
CA VAL A 24 15.47 -18.21 0.49
C VAL A 24 14.51 -19.11 -0.27
N VAL A 25 14.93 -19.58 -1.45
CA VAL A 25 14.07 -20.32 -2.37
C VAL A 25 14.47 -21.78 -2.39
N ALA A 26 13.54 -22.68 -2.04
CA ALA A 26 13.67 -24.13 -2.19
C ALA A 26 13.09 -24.57 -3.54
N TYR A 27 13.79 -25.47 -4.22
CA TYR A 27 13.40 -25.99 -5.53
C TYR A 27 13.14 -27.50 -5.47
N GLY A 28 12.07 -27.91 -6.12
CA GLY A 28 11.69 -29.31 -6.29
C GLY A 28 11.14 -29.57 -7.69
N GLU A 29 11.18 -30.82 -8.14
CA GLU A 29 10.54 -31.26 -9.40
C GLU A 29 9.01 -31.15 -9.32
N THR A 30 8.46 -31.16 -8.10
CA THR A 30 7.05 -30.98 -7.82
C THR A 30 6.86 -29.89 -6.76
N TYR A 31 5.66 -29.29 -6.71
CA TYR A 31 5.29 -28.33 -5.66
C TYR A 31 5.54 -28.90 -4.26
N TRP A 32 5.11 -30.16 -4.03
CA TRP A 32 5.24 -30.82 -2.72
C TRP A 32 6.69 -31.03 -2.27
N ALA A 33 7.58 -31.34 -3.22
CA ALA A 33 9.00 -31.47 -2.93
C ALA A 33 9.61 -30.12 -2.54
N ALA A 34 9.24 -29.05 -3.23
CA ALA A 34 9.70 -27.69 -2.94
C ALA A 34 9.15 -27.19 -1.59
N GLU A 35 7.85 -27.36 -1.33
CA GLU A 35 7.21 -26.98 -0.07
C GLU A 35 7.81 -27.73 1.14
N LYS A 36 7.94 -29.05 1.03
CA LYS A 36 8.56 -29.86 2.07
C LYS A 36 10.02 -29.46 2.31
N ALA A 37 10.75 -29.10 1.27
CA ALA A 37 12.10 -28.58 1.41
C ALA A 37 12.10 -27.20 2.11
N ALA A 38 11.20 -26.30 1.73
CA ALA A 38 11.07 -24.98 2.34
C ALA A 38 10.72 -25.09 3.84
N SER A 39 9.81 -25.99 4.23
CA SER A 39 9.35 -26.14 5.62
C SER A 39 10.42 -26.60 6.60
N ILE A 40 11.49 -27.25 6.13
CA ILE A 40 12.58 -27.73 6.98
C ILE A 40 13.81 -26.82 7.00
N ILE A 41 13.82 -25.77 6.18
CA ILE A 41 14.91 -24.79 6.17
C ILE A 41 14.86 -23.98 7.46
N LYS A 42 15.98 -23.91 8.15
CA LYS A 42 16.17 -23.02 9.29
C LYS A 42 16.90 -21.78 8.82
N VAL A 43 16.28 -20.62 8.98
CA VAL A 43 16.85 -19.31 8.62
C VAL A 43 17.01 -18.50 9.90
N ASN A 44 18.20 -17.95 10.09
CA ASN A 44 18.42 -16.89 11.08
C ASN A 44 18.15 -15.55 10.39
N TRP A 45 17.02 -14.92 10.75
CA TRP A 45 16.66 -13.63 10.22
C TRP A 45 17.26 -12.52 11.09
N ASP A 46 17.82 -11.49 10.44
CA ASP A 46 18.01 -10.19 11.06
C ASP A 46 16.70 -9.42 10.88
N ASN A 47 15.99 -9.21 11.96
CA ASN A 47 14.68 -8.55 11.92
C ASN A 47 14.77 -7.02 11.69
N GLY A 48 15.99 -6.48 11.68
CA GLY A 48 16.24 -5.06 11.41
C GLY A 48 15.72 -4.10 12.50
N PRO A 49 15.80 -2.78 12.23
CA PRO A 49 15.50 -1.76 13.26
C PRO A 49 14.01 -1.65 13.62
N ASN A 50 13.12 -2.13 12.76
CA ASN A 50 11.67 -2.00 12.95
C ASN A 50 11.01 -3.23 13.61
N ALA A 51 11.81 -4.19 14.07
CA ALA A 51 11.35 -5.47 14.62
C ALA A 51 10.37 -5.35 15.81
N ASN A 52 10.47 -4.26 16.56
CA ASN A 52 9.67 -4.03 17.76
C ASN A 52 8.61 -2.94 17.60
N VAL A 53 8.41 -2.42 16.39
CA VAL A 53 7.37 -1.41 16.14
C VAL A 53 5.99 -2.07 16.26
N SER A 54 5.16 -1.54 17.15
CA SER A 54 3.79 -1.98 17.37
C SER A 54 2.79 -1.08 16.63
N SER A 55 1.53 -1.51 16.55
CA SER A 55 0.44 -0.66 16.05
C SER A 55 0.22 0.58 16.92
N ASP A 56 0.48 0.49 18.22
CA ASP A 56 0.38 1.63 19.13
C ASP A 56 1.49 2.66 18.86
N ASP A 57 2.71 2.21 18.54
CA ASP A 57 3.80 3.11 18.14
C ASP A 57 3.47 3.85 16.83
N MET A 58 2.88 3.15 15.87
CA MET A 58 2.41 3.75 14.61
C MET A 58 1.31 4.79 14.86
N THR A 59 0.35 4.46 15.73
CA THR A 59 -0.74 5.38 16.11
C THR A 59 -0.20 6.61 16.81
N GLN A 60 0.68 6.43 17.79
CA GLN A 60 1.26 7.56 18.54
C GLN A 60 2.10 8.46 17.63
N SER A 61 2.95 7.86 16.79
CA SER A 61 3.72 8.61 15.78
C SER A 61 2.81 9.41 14.84
N SER A 62 1.64 8.87 14.45
CA SER A 62 0.68 9.59 13.61
C SER A 62 0.07 10.79 14.34
N ARG A 63 -0.28 10.64 15.61
CA ARG A 63 -0.79 11.76 16.43
C ARG A 63 0.25 12.86 16.63
N ASP A 64 1.51 12.47 16.82
CA ASP A 64 2.62 13.43 16.96
C ASP A 64 2.82 14.23 15.67
N LEU A 65 2.70 13.56 14.50
CA LEU A 65 2.76 14.21 13.19
C LEU A 65 1.58 15.16 12.95
N ILE A 66 0.36 14.79 13.39
CA ILE A 66 -0.82 15.68 13.31
C ILE A 66 -0.61 16.93 14.16
N ALA A 67 -0.03 16.78 15.33
CA ALA A 67 0.20 17.89 16.27
C ALA A 67 1.26 18.90 15.79
N ASP A 68 2.10 18.52 14.85
CA ASP A 68 3.12 19.39 14.24
C ASP A 68 2.60 20.01 12.92
N ASP A 69 2.19 21.26 12.97
CA ASP A 69 1.67 22.00 11.82
C ASP A 69 2.70 22.25 10.70
N THR A 70 3.97 21.95 10.94
CA THR A 70 5.02 22.04 9.91
C THR A 70 5.10 20.79 9.04
N GLN A 71 4.44 19.70 9.44
CA GLN A 71 4.45 18.41 8.73
C GLN A 71 3.39 18.34 7.64
N GLY A 72 3.70 17.56 6.60
CA GLY A 72 2.76 17.25 5.53
C GLY A 72 2.58 18.34 4.49
N TYR A 73 1.60 18.12 3.62
CA TYR A 73 1.33 18.93 2.43
C TYR A 73 -0.16 19.15 2.27
N ALA A 74 -0.55 20.31 1.76
CA ALA A 74 -1.94 20.58 1.44
C ALA A 74 -2.38 19.80 0.19
N TRP A 75 -3.47 19.04 0.32
CA TRP A 75 -4.16 18.36 -0.77
C TRP A 75 -5.35 19.19 -1.28
N VAL A 76 -6.08 19.81 -0.36
CA VAL A 76 -7.13 20.80 -0.65
C VAL A 76 -6.83 22.07 0.14
N LEU A 77 -7.06 23.21 -0.48
CA LEU A 77 -6.92 24.55 0.16
C LEU A 77 -7.95 25.48 -0.50
N GLU A 78 -9.15 25.52 0.06
CA GLU A 78 -10.27 26.31 -0.43
C GLU A 78 -10.85 27.18 0.68
N GLY A 79 -11.15 28.44 0.37
CA GLY A 79 -11.68 29.43 1.33
C GLY A 79 -10.69 29.78 2.45
N ASP A 80 -11.24 30.13 3.63
CA ASP A 80 -10.49 30.42 4.86
C ASP A 80 -11.06 29.60 6.03
N THR A 81 -10.60 28.34 6.09
CA THR A 81 -11.05 27.37 7.08
C THR A 81 -10.80 27.85 8.52
N GLN A 82 -9.67 28.51 8.76
CA GLN A 82 -9.33 29.00 10.10
C GLN A 82 -10.25 30.14 10.56
N ALA A 83 -10.58 31.07 9.65
CA ALA A 83 -11.53 32.11 9.96
C ALA A 83 -12.95 31.57 10.19
N ALA A 84 -13.36 30.57 9.39
CA ALA A 84 -14.67 29.92 9.54
C ALA A 84 -14.77 29.18 10.87
N LEU A 85 -13.76 28.38 11.23
CA LEU A 85 -13.71 27.70 12.52
C LEU A 85 -13.76 28.66 13.71
N LYS A 86 -13.06 29.79 13.62
CA LYS A 86 -13.07 30.80 14.69
C LYS A 86 -14.45 31.46 14.90
N ASN A 87 -15.24 31.56 13.84
CA ASN A 87 -16.57 32.21 13.85
C ASN A 87 -17.74 31.21 13.87
N ALA A 88 -17.47 29.93 14.16
CA ALA A 88 -18.47 28.88 14.18
C ALA A 88 -19.46 29.00 15.35
N ASP A 89 -20.72 28.67 15.12
CA ASP A 89 -21.71 28.48 16.20
C ASP A 89 -21.43 27.18 16.93
N THR A 90 -21.03 26.15 16.21
CA THR A 90 -20.72 24.83 16.73
C THR A 90 -19.47 24.29 16.03
N ILE A 91 -18.58 23.68 16.79
CA ILE A 91 -17.44 22.91 16.27
C ILE A 91 -17.63 21.44 16.63
N VAL A 92 -17.41 20.58 15.66
CA VAL A 92 -17.30 19.13 15.83
C VAL A 92 -15.88 18.73 15.48
N GLU A 93 -15.24 17.98 16.37
CA GLU A 93 -13.89 17.47 16.17
C GLU A 93 -13.85 15.99 16.56
N ALA A 94 -13.29 15.17 15.69
CA ALA A 94 -13.20 13.72 15.88
C ALA A 94 -11.86 13.17 15.37
N GLU A 95 -11.41 12.09 15.98
CA GLU A 95 -10.28 11.28 15.49
C GLU A 95 -10.81 9.94 15.00
N TYR A 96 -10.44 9.59 13.77
CA TYR A 96 -10.78 8.31 13.16
C TYR A 96 -9.52 7.50 12.91
N GLN A 97 -9.59 6.19 13.14
CA GLN A 97 -8.46 5.27 12.95
C GLN A 97 -8.88 4.05 12.16
N THR A 98 -8.00 3.60 11.27
CA THR A 98 -8.14 2.29 10.61
C THR A 98 -6.93 1.43 10.90
N SER A 99 -7.14 0.12 10.98
CA SER A 99 -6.06 -0.85 11.16
C SER A 99 -5.42 -1.22 9.83
N THR A 100 -4.21 -1.79 9.89
CA THR A 100 -3.57 -2.46 8.77
C THR A 100 -4.43 -3.61 8.26
N GLY A 101 -4.61 -3.72 6.93
CA GLY A 101 -5.40 -4.77 6.28
C GLY A 101 -4.60 -5.58 5.28
N TYR A 102 -5.00 -6.85 5.06
CA TYR A 102 -4.41 -7.74 4.06
C TYR A 102 -5.35 -7.91 2.87
N HIS A 103 -4.77 -8.15 1.67
CA HIS A 103 -5.58 -8.36 0.47
C HIS A 103 -6.40 -9.65 0.49
N GLY A 104 -5.85 -10.74 1.01
CA GLY A 104 -6.55 -12.00 1.20
C GLY A 104 -7.20 -12.56 -0.07
N MET A 105 -6.56 -12.44 -1.22
CA MET A 105 -7.08 -12.93 -2.50
C MET A 105 -7.45 -14.40 -2.44
N MET A 106 -8.46 -14.83 -3.21
CA MET A 106 -8.85 -16.24 -3.29
C MET A 106 -7.71 -17.11 -3.86
N GLU A 107 -7.04 -16.65 -4.90
CA GLU A 107 -5.86 -17.27 -5.48
C GLU A 107 -4.60 -16.55 -4.99
N PRO A 108 -3.73 -17.20 -4.17
CA PRO A 108 -2.43 -16.66 -3.79
C PRO A 108 -1.56 -16.28 -4.98
N MET A 109 -0.61 -15.38 -4.79
CA MET A 109 0.30 -14.95 -5.84
C MET A 109 1.05 -16.14 -6.45
N ASN A 110 1.13 -16.15 -7.78
CA ASN A 110 1.83 -17.18 -8.52
C ASN A 110 2.38 -16.65 -9.85
N MET A 111 3.44 -17.29 -10.33
CA MET A 111 4.05 -16.97 -11.61
C MET A 111 4.83 -18.16 -12.14
N VAL A 112 4.87 -18.33 -13.46
CA VAL A 112 5.89 -19.12 -14.15
C VAL A 112 6.83 -18.15 -14.87
N ALA A 113 8.14 -18.33 -14.70
CA ALA A 113 9.16 -17.62 -15.44
C ALA A 113 10.08 -18.59 -16.18
N MET A 114 10.39 -18.27 -17.42
CA MET A 114 11.35 -19.03 -18.25
C MET A 114 12.07 -18.09 -19.21
N GLU A 115 13.30 -18.44 -19.52
CA GLU A 115 14.08 -17.77 -20.57
C GLU A 115 14.16 -18.68 -21.80
N SER A 116 14.02 -18.10 -22.98
CA SER A 116 14.19 -18.77 -24.26
C SER A 116 14.80 -17.81 -25.29
N ASN A 117 15.96 -18.17 -25.82
CA ASN A 117 16.66 -17.38 -26.85
C ASN A 117 16.89 -15.91 -26.48
N GLY A 118 17.25 -15.65 -25.22
CA GLY A 118 17.50 -14.30 -24.69
C GLY A 118 16.23 -13.52 -24.32
N VAL A 119 15.05 -14.12 -24.44
CA VAL A 119 13.76 -13.50 -24.09
C VAL A 119 13.17 -14.20 -22.86
N TRP A 120 12.76 -13.40 -21.90
CA TRP A 120 12.08 -13.86 -20.69
C TRP A 120 10.57 -13.89 -20.92
N HIS A 121 9.96 -15.00 -20.61
CA HIS A 121 8.51 -15.22 -20.66
C HIS A 121 7.98 -15.38 -19.24
N LEU A 122 7.04 -14.49 -18.85
CA LEU A 122 6.41 -14.47 -17.53
C LEU A 122 4.92 -14.78 -17.68
N TYR A 123 4.45 -15.85 -17.10
CA TYR A 123 3.04 -16.25 -17.11
C TYR A 123 2.46 -15.98 -15.71
N THR A 124 1.61 -14.97 -15.60
CA THR A 124 1.01 -14.58 -14.32
C THR A 124 -0.28 -13.80 -14.53
N GLY A 125 -1.18 -13.84 -13.56
CA GLY A 125 -2.28 -12.90 -13.47
C GLY A 125 -1.78 -11.62 -12.79
N THR A 126 -1.74 -10.51 -13.52
CA THR A 126 -1.35 -9.20 -12.98
C THR A 126 -2.39 -8.14 -13.31
N GLN A 127 -2.54 -7.13 -12.44
CA GLN A 127 -3.40 -5.98 -12.69
C GLN A 127 -2.67 -4.85 -13.45
N TRP A 128 -1.33 -4.96 -13.57
CA TRP A 128 -0.51 -3.96 -14.25
C TRP A 128 0.60 -4.62 -15.09
N PRO A 129 0.28 -5.16 -16.29
CA PRO A 129 1.24 -5.94 -17.10
C PRO A 129 2.48 -5.16 -17.51
N SER A 130 2.36 -3.86 -17.84
CA SER A 130 3.50 -3.04 -18.24
C SER A 130 4.49 -2.84 -17.09
N ASN A 131 4.00 -2.57 -15.88
CA ASN A 131 4.85 -2.43 -14.70
C ASN A 131 5.50 -3.76 -14.32
N MET A 132 4.80 -4.89 -14.48
CA MET A 132 5.35 -6.23 -14.28
C MET A 132 6.53 -6.49 -15.23
N ARG A 133 6.37 -6.14 -16.53
CA ARG A 133 7.46 -6.24 -17.52
C ARG A 133 8.66 -5.41 -17.10
N ASP A 134 8.43 -4.14 -16.80
CA ASP A 134 9.51 -3.19 -16.52
C ASP A 134 10.23 -3.52 -15.21
N SER A 135 9.49 -3.96 -14.19
CA SER A 135 10.05 -4.42 -12.92
C SER A 135 10.87 -5.70 -13.08
N ALA A 136 10.37 -6.67 -13.84
CA ALA A 136 11.12 -7.90 -14.13
C ALA A 136 12.39 -7.61 -14.94
N ALA A 137 12.31 -6.73 -15.93
CA ALA A 137 13.48 -6.30 -16.71
C ALA A 137 14.54 -5.62 -15.81
N ALA A 138 14.10 -4.76 -14.90
CA ALA A 138 15.00 -4.07 -13.95
C ALA A 138 15.71 -5.05 -13.02
N ILE A 139 15.01 -6.02 -12.42
CA ILE A 139 15.64 -7.01 -11.53
C ILE A 139 16.51 -8.01 -12.27
N LEU A 140 16.17 -8.32 -13.52
CA LEU A 140 16.98 -9.17 -14.41
C LEU A 140 18.14 -8.42 -15.07
N GLU A 141 18.15 -7.08 -15.01
CA GLU A 141 19.14 -6.24 -15.71
C GLU A 141 19.17 -6.52 -17.23
N VAL A 142 17.99 -6.59 -17.83
CA VAL A 142 17.80 -6.77 -19.27
C VAL A 142 16.95 -5.66 -19.87
N ASP A 143 17.00 -5.52 -21.20
CA ASP A 143 16.11 -4.60 -21.90
C ASP A 143 14.64 -5.05 -21.73
N PRO A 144 13.68 -4.16 -21.36
CA PRO A 144 12.27 -4.48 -21.30
C PRO A 144 11.71 -5.13 -22.58
N ALA A 145 12.28 -4.86 -23.75
CA ALA A 145 11.94 -5.52 -25.00
C ALA A 145 12.20 -7.03 -24.97
N ASN A 146 13.08 -7.49 -24.09
CA ASN A 146 13.39 -8.91 -23.90
C ASN A 146 12.55 -9.56 -22.79
N VAL A 147 11.45 -8.92 -22.34
CA VAL A 147 10.53 -9.47 -21.35
C VAL A 147 9.11 -9.45 -21.91
N ILE A 148 8.48 -10.60 -21.96
CA ILE A 148 7.09 -10.78 -22.42
C ILE A 148 6.25 -11.27 -21.25
N VAL A 149 5.22 -10.50 -20.91
CA VAL A 149 4.22 -10.89 -19.90
C VAL A 149 3.05 -11.55 -20.62
N HIS A 150 2.85 -12.81 -20.34
CA HIS A 150 1.68 -13.57 -20.81
C HIS A 150 0.60 -13.47 -19.73
N GLN A 151 -0.33 -12.53 -19.92
CA GLN A 151 -1.43 -12.30 -19.01
C GLN A 151 -2.29 -13.55 -18.86
N GLN A 152 -2.45 -14.00 -17.62
CA GLN A 152 -3.31 -15.11 -17.25
C GLN A 152 -4.57 -14.61 -16.54
N TYR A 153 -5.62 -15.43 -16.50
CA TYR A 153 -6.74 -15.19 -15.59
C TYR A 153 -6.26 -15.21 -14.15
N SER A 154 -6.89 -14.39 -13.31
CA SER A 154 -6.54 -14.29 -11.90
C SER A 154 -7.76 -14.49 -11.01
N GLY A 155 -7.59 -15.25 -9.95
CA GLY A 155 -8.59 -15.50 -8.91
C GLY A 155 -8.65 -14.36 -7.91
N THR A 156 -9.12 -13.18 -8.37
CA THR A 156 -9.17 -11.89 -7.69
C THR A 156 -7.79 -11.21 -7.57
N GLY A 157 -7.77 -9.97 -7.09
CA GLY A 157 -6.53 -9.19 -6.95
C GLY A 157 -6.61 -8.13 -5.86
N PHE A 158 -7.67 -7.32 -5.86
CA PHE A 158 -7.91 -6.24 -4.90
C PHE A 158 -6.78 -5.21 -4.77
N GLY A 159 -5.86 -5.16 -5.76
CA GLY A 159 -4.65 -4.34 -5.71
C GLY A 159 -3.36 -5.13 -5.48
N ARG A 160 -3.40 -6.29 -4.82
CA ARG A 160 -2.22 -7.14 -4.56
C ARG A 160 -1.44 -7.49 -5.83
N ARG A 161 -2.15 -7.69 -6.94
CA ARG A 161 -1.54 -8.04 -8.23
C ARG A 161 -1.01 -6.83 -9.01
N ASN A 162 -1.02 -5.64 -8.41
CA ASN A 162 -0.23 -4.47 -8.82
C ASN A 162 1.19 -4.50 -8.25
N GLU A 163 1.40 -5.28 -7.18
CA GLU A 163 2.71 -5.39 -6.54
C GLU A 163 3.63 -6.29 -7.36
N MET A 164 4.90 -5.94 -7.39
CA MET A 164 5.88 -6.54 -8.30
C MET A 164 6.81 -7.55 -7.61
N ASP A 165 6.58 -7.85 -6.34
CA ASP A 165 7.38 -8.81 -5.57
C ASP A 165 7.43 -10.19 -6.22
N ILE A 166 6.35 -10.63 -6.87
CA ILE A 166 6.30 -11.91 -7.58
C ILE A 166 7.29 -12.01 -8.75
N ALA A 167 7.78 -10.88 -9.27
CA ALA A 167 8.80 -10.86 -10.33
C ALA A 167 10.12 -11.55 -9.92
N ILE A 168 10.32 -11.77 -8.61
CA ILE A 168 11.44 -12.59 -8.06
C ILE A 168 11.53 -13.98 -8.69
N VAL A 169 10.43 -14.51 -9.21
CA VAL A 169 10.39 -15.82 -9.88
C VAL A 169 11.33 -15.85 -11.10
N ALA A 170 11.51 -14.73 -11.79
CA ALA A 170 12.46 -14.62 -12.89
C ALA A 170 13.91 -14.78 -12.40
N LEU A 171 14.27 -14.18 -11.26
CA LEU A 171 15.58 -14.42 -10.63
C LEU A 171 15.73 -15.84 -10.15
N ALA A 172 14.68 -16.44 -9.62
CA ALA A 172 14.67 -17.83 -9.20
C ALA A 172 14.91 -18.79 -10.37
N ALA A 173 14.27 -18.54 -11.53
CA ALA A 173 14.48 -19.31 -12.75
C ALA A 173 15.91 -19.16 -13.27
N ARG A 174 16.45 -17.94 -13.27
CA ARG A 174 17.85 -17.66 -13.66
C ARG A 174 18.83 -18.37 -12.74
N ALA A 175 18.59 -18.40 -11.44
CA ALA A 175 19.49 -18.98 -10.46
C ALA A 175 19.70 -20.50 -10.61
N ILE A 176 18.76 -21.20 -11.23
CA ILE A 176 18.87 -22.65 -11.50
C ILE A 176 18.95 -22.99 -12.99
N GLY A 177 18.84 -21.97 -13.89
CA GLY A 177 18.91 -22.16 -15.34
C GLY A 177 17.76 -23.01 -15.91
N ARG A 178 16.58 -22.96 -15.31
CA ARG A 178 15.42 -23.80 -15.68
C ARG A 178 14.12 -23.00 -15.54
N PRO A 179 13.09 -23.31 -16.35
CA PRO A 179 11.75 -22.81 -16.12
C PRO A 179 11.32 -23.06 -14.66
N THR A 180 10.81 -22.04 -14.00
CA THR A 180 10.43 -22.11 -12.59
C THR A 180 9.00 -21.60 -12.39
N LYS A 181 8.20 -22.38 -11.67
CA LYS A 181 6.87 -21.99 -11.18
C LYS A 181 6.94 -21.75 -9.69
N LEU A 182 6.48 -20.60 -9.24
CA LEU A 182 6.22 -20.28 -7.85
C LEU A 182 4.71 -20.19 -7.64
N CYS A 183 4.23 -20.83 -6.57
CA CYS A 183 2.90 -20.58 -6.02
C CYS A 183 3.09 -20.35 -4.53
N TYR A 184 2.67 -19.17 -4.03
CA TYR A 184 2.69 -18.93 -2.60
C TYR A 184 1.67 -19.82 -1.88
N THR A 185 2.01 -20.30 -0.68
CA THR A 185 1.00 -20.72 0.29
C THR A 185 0.20 -19.50 0.76
N ARG A 186 -0.91 -19.71 1.47
CA ARG A 186 -1.66 -18.60 2.04
C ARG A 186 -0.83 -17.80 3.04
N GLU A 187 -0.05 -18.49 3.86
CA GLU A 187 0.84 -17.87 4.85
C GLU A 187 1.92 -17.01 4.19
N GLN A 188 2.50 -17.50 3.09
CA GLN A 188 3.49 -16.75 2.32
C GLN A 188 2.86 -15.54 1.63
N ASP A 189 1.67 -15.68 1.04
CA ASP A 189 0.97 -14.61 0.36
C ASP A 189 0.64 -13.45 1.33
N ILE A 190 0.21 -13.78 2.56
CA ILE A 190 -0.01 -12.79 3.63
C ILE A 190 1.32 -12.24 4.16
N GLY A 191 2.32 -13.10 4.35
CA GLY A 191 3.62 -12.70 4.91
C GLY A 191 4.45 -11.79 3.99
N PHE A 192 4.22 -11.86 2.67
CA PHE A 192 4.85 -11.00 1.67
C PHE A 192 3.92 -9.92 1.13
N ASP A 193 2.75 -9.72 1.77
CA ASP A 193 1.79 -8.71 1.32
C ASP A 193 2.30 -7.29 1.59
N TYR A 194 1.87 -6.36 0.74
CA TYR A 194 1.92 -4.93 0.98
C TYR A 194 0.54 -4.51 1.45
N HIS A 195 0.46 -3.98 2.65
CA HIS A 195 -0.78 -3.86 3.40
C HIS A 195 -1.61 -2.63 3.00
N GLN A 196 -2.93 -2.68 3.21
CA GLN A 196 -3.66 -1.44 3.46
C GLN A 196 -2.99 -0.76 4.64
N SER A 197 -2.59 0.49 4.47
CA SER A 197 -1.96 1.24 5.53
C SER A 197 -2.92 1.45 6.69
N GLN A 198 -2.41 1.37 7.91
CA GLN A 198 -3.05 2.00 9.06
C GLN A 198 -3.17 3.50 8.79
N SER A 199 -4.28 4.12 9.21
CA SER A 199 -4.44 5.57 9.18
C SER A 199 -4.87 6.13 10.52
N VAL A 200 -4.45 7.36 10.82
CA VAL A 200 -5.01 8.22 11.86
C VAL A 200 -5.42 9.51 11.18
N GLN A 201 -6.63 9.94 11.44
CA GLN A 201 -7.21 11.12 10.83
C GLN A 201 -7.82 12.01 11.92
N ARG A 202 -7.49 13.28 11.89
CA ARG A 202 -8.16 14.30 12.70
C ARG A 202 -9.04 15.12 11.79
N CYS A 203 -10.33 15.10 12.05
CA CYS A 203 -11.32 15.85 11.30
C CYS A 203 -11.95 16.91 12.19
N LYS A 204 -12.15 18.10 11.65
CA LYS A 204 -12.81 19.21 12.33
C LYS A 204 -13.76 19.90 11.38
N ALA A 205 -14.99 20.14 11.82
CA ALA A 205 -15.97 20.88 11.05
C ALA A 205 -16.55 22.02 11.88
N SER A 206 -16.87 23.14 11.22
CA SER A 206 -17.69 24.21 11.77
C SER A 206 -19.10 24.12 11.22
N VAL A 207 -20.09 24.29 12.09
CA VAL A 207 -21.49 24.43 11.68
C VAL A 207 -21.95 25.84 12.03
N ARG A 208 -22.57 26.50 11.05
CA ARG A 208 -23.15 27.83 11.17
C ARG A 208 -24.49 27.87 10.43
N ASP A 209 -25.52 28.44 11.09
CA ASP A 209 -26.89 28.49 10.54
C ASP A 209 -27.41 27.12 10.06
N GLY A 210 -27.05 26.03 10.80
CA GLY A 210 -27.47 24.67 10.51
C GLY A 210 -26.76 23.99 9.33
N LYS A 211 -25.71 24.61 8.76
CA LYS A 211 -24.92 24.06 7.65
C LYS A 211 -23.45 23.94 8.01
N ILE A 212 -22.78 22.95 7.44
CA ILE A 212 -21.33 22.85 7.54
C ILE A 212 -20.71 23.99 6.73
N ASP A 213 -19.98 24.88 7.39
CA ASP A 213 -19.36 26.08 6.83
C ASP A 213 -17.87 25.87 6.53
N ALA A 214 -17.20 25.01 7.28
CA ALA A 214 -15.83 24.62 7.04
C ALA A 214 -15.56 23.17 7.44
N MET A 215 -14.57 22.57 6.77
CA MET A 215 -14.07 21.25 7.08
C MET A 215 -12.54 21.23 6.98
N GLU A 216 -11.91 20.72 8.02
CA GLU A 216 -10.47 20.48 8.11
C GLU A 216 -10.23 19.01 8.33
N HIS A 217 -9.33 18.42 7.53
CA HIS A 217 -9.05 16.99 7.57
C HIS A 217 -7.55 16.72 7.46
N ASP A 218 -6.93 16.30 8.54
CA ASP A 218 -5.57 15.79 8.56
C ASP A 218 -5.57 14.28 8.34
N VAL A 219 -4.83 13.80 7.36
CA VAL A 219 -4.71 12.39 7.00
C VAL A 219 -3.28 11.93 7.16
N VAL A 220 -3.02 11.04 8.11
CA VAL A 220 -1.70 10.43 8.34
C VAL A 220 -1.76 8.95 8.04
N THR A 221 -0.90 8.48 7.14
CA THR A 221 -0.81 7.09 6.72
C THR A 221 0.55 6.80 6.08
N GLY A 222 0.85 5.53 5.77
CA GLY A 222 2.00 5.17 4.93
C GLY A 222 1.68 5.38 3.45
N TRP A 223 2.65 5.87 2.68
CA TRP A 223 2.48 6.20 1.26
C TRP A 223 2.96 5.07 0.36
N ALA A 224 2.04 4.44 -0.37
CA ALA A 224 2.32 3.33 -1.27
C ALA A 224 3.06 3.76 -2.55
N LEU A 225 2.71 4.93 -3.14
CA LEU A 225 3.33 5.43 -4.37
C LEU A 225 4.79 5.81 -4.19
N GLU A 226 5.18 6.33 -3.03
CA GLU A 226 6.58 6.69 -2.78
C GLU A 226 7.51 5.49 -2.96
N ARG A 227 7.04 4.29 -2.56
CA ARG A 227 7.72 3.02 -2.77
C ARG A 227 7.53 2.46 -4.19
N ALA A 228 6.28 2.33 -4.62
CA ALA A 228 5.92 1.51 -5.78
C ALA A 228 6.05 2.26 -7.11
N ALA A 229 5.78 3.55 -7.15
CA ALA A 229 5.75 4.33 -8.38
C ALA A 229 5.90 5.85 -8.11
N PRO A 230 7.04 6.33 -7.59
CA PRO A 230 7.21 7.73 -7.17
C PRO A 230 6.99 8.75 -8.30
N GLY A 231 7.14 8.33 -9.56
CA GLY A 231 6.86 9.17 -10.73
C GLY A 231 5.38 9.55 -10.91
N PHE A 232 4.46 8.84 -10.24
CA PHE A 232 3.03 9.12 -10.28
C PHE A 232 2.54 9.99 -9.12
N MET A 233 3.41 10.37 -8.17
CA MET A 233 3.03 11.26 -7.08
C MET A 233 2.60 12.63 -7.61
N ALA A 234 1.49 13.15 -7.10
CA ALA A 234 0.93 14.44 -7.49
C ALA A 234 1.67 15.61 -6.82
N GLU A 235 1.60 16.79 -7.43
CA GLU A 235 2.07 18.02 -6.80
C GLU A 235 1.05 18.49 -5.76
N SER A 236 1.51 18.89 -4.56
CA SER A 236 0.65 19.48 -3.54
C SER A 236 0.08 20.83 -4.00
N VAL A 237 -1.12 21.20 -3.54
CA VAL A 237 -1.75 22.48 -3.97
C VAL A 237 -0.97 23.70 -3.47
N ASP A 238 -0.28 23.59 -2.34
CA ASP A 238 0.62 24.61 -1.79
C ASP A 238 2.01 24.64 -2.44
N LYS A 239 2.27 23.73 -3.38
CA LYS A 239 3.54 23.58 -4.14
C LYS A 239 4.78 23.36 -3.26
N LYS A 240 4.61 22.84 -2.06
CA LYS A 240 5.72 22.52 -1.15
C LYS A 240 6.36 21.18 -1.40
N GLY A 241 5.67 20.27 -2.12
CA GLY A 241 6.20 18.96 -2.43
C GLY A 241 5.21 18.05 -3.14
N LYS A 242 5.58 16.78 -3.24
CA LYS A 242 4.75 15.76 -3.84
C LYS A 242 3.99 14.98 -2.79
N VAL A 243 2.79 14.55 -3.15
CA VAL A 243 1.90 13.76 -2.30
C VAL A 243 1.52 12.45 -2.99
N ASP A 244 1.30 11.43 -2.21
CA ASP A 244 0.65 10.21 -2.68
C ASP A 244 -0.87 10.43 -2.70
N GLN A 245 -1.42 10.67 -3.90
CA GLN A 245 -2.87 10.86 -4.05
C GLN A 245 -3.67 9.63 -3.62
N PHE A 246 -3.11 8.43 -3.68
CA PHE A 246 -3.77 7.22 -3.19
C PHE A 246 -3.77 7.10 -1.67
N ALA A 247 -3.06 7.98 -0.98
CA ALA A 247 -3.10 8.07 0.48
C ALA A 247 -4.15 9.06 1.00
N VAL A 248 -4.70 9.93 0.12
CA VAL A 248 -5.57 11.06 0.54
C VAL A 248 -6.82 11.26 -0.31
N ASN A 249 -6.92 10.68 -1.51
CA ASN A 249 -8.14 10.73 -2.34
C ASN A 249 -9.38 10.40 -1.52
N GLY A 250 -10.48 11.10 -1.80
CA GLY A 250 -11.74 10.96 -1.06
C GLY A 250 -11.83 11.85 0.18
N ALA A 251 -10.72 12.41 0.68
CA ALA A 251 -10.78 13.52 1.62
C ALA A 251 -11.23 14.81 0.94
N ASP A 252 -11.03 14.92 -0.37
CA ASP A 252 -11.54 15.94 -1.28
C ASP A 252 -13.00 15.66 -1.68
N HIS A 253 -13.90 15.62 -0.70
CA HIS A 253 -15.32 15.30 -0.87
C HIS A 253 -16.05 16.21 -1.88
N TRP A 254 -17.30 15.82 -2.25
CA TRP A 254 -18.13 16.56 -3.22
C TRP A 254 -19.23 17.41 -2.58
N TYR A 255 -19.18 17.59 -1.26
CA TYR A 255 -20.10 18.48 -0.55
C TYR A 255 -19.82 19.94 -0.87
N ASP A 256 -20.87 20.77 -0.91
CA ASP A 256 -20.77 22.21 -1.10
C ASP A 256 -20.38 22.90 0.22
N ILE A 257 -19.13 22.69 0.63
CA ILE A 257 -18.57 23.30 1.84
C ILE A 257 -17.57 24.37 1.40
N PRO A 258 -17.83 25.66 1.69
CA PRO A 258 -17.08 26.76 1.11
C PRO A 258 -15.64 26.92 1.62
N ASN A 259 -15.35 26.38 2.80
CA ASN A 259 -14.01 26.44 3.39
C ASN A 259 -13.50 25.04 3.66
N HIS A 260 -12.59 24.53 2.83
CA HIS A 260 -12.13 23.16 2.90
C HIS A 260 -10.60 23.08 2.88
N TYR A 261 -10.05 22.43 3.90
CA TYR A 261 -8.63 22.18 4.03
C TYR A 261 -8.36 20.70 4.26
N VAL A 262 -7.51 20.12 3.44
CA VAL A 262 -7.02 18.74 3.62
C VAL A 262 -5.50 18.77 3.65
N ARG A 263 -4.93 18.20 4.71
CA ARG A 263 -3.49 17.97 4.87
C ARG A 263 -3.20 16.49 4.87
N THR A 264 -2.22 16.05 4.06
CA THR A 264 -1.75 14.67 4.02
C THR A 264 -0.32 14.56 4.49
N ILE A 265 -0.03 13.57 5.32
CA ILE A 265 1.27 13.38 5.98
C ILE A 265 1.71 11.92 5.82
N ASN A 266 2.91 11.70 5.30
CA ASN A 266 3.51 10.35 5.29
C ASN A 266 4.06 10.00 6.67
N ASN A 267 3.65 8.88 7.23
CA ASN A 267 4.25 8.33 8.44
C ASN A 267 5.30 7.26 8.11
N TYR A 268 6.55 7.63 8.21
CA TYR A 268 7.67 6.73 7.92
C TYR A 268 7.80 5.58 8.94
N VAL A 269 7.26 5.69 10.15
CA VAL A 269 7.19 4.57 11.09
C VAL A 269 6.28 3.47 10.51
N ILE A 270 5.12 3.86 9.96
CA ILE A 270 4.22 2.93 9.26
C ILE A 270 4.89 2.38 8.02
N SER A 271 5.38 3.24 7.12
CA SER A 271 5.95 2.83 5.82
C SER A 271 7.14 1.88 5.96
N ASN A 272 7.91 2.01 7.05
CA ASN A 272 9.08 1.16 7.30
C ASN A 272 8.76 -0.14 8.03
N ALA A 273 7.74 -0.15 8.89
CA ALA A 273 7.38 -1.34 9.67
C ALA A 273 6.34 -2.21 8.96
N ALA A 274 5.37 -1.60 8.27
CA ALA A 274 4.32 -2.28 7.52
C ALA A 274 4.13 -1.58 6.16
N PRO A 275 4.96 -1.90 5.14
CA PRO A 275 4.95 -1.21 3.87
C PRO A 275 3.56 -1.17 3.22
N ALA A 276 3.10 0.03 2.87
CA ALA A 276 1.80 0.25 2.27
C ALA A 276 1.71 -0.28 0.85
N GLY A 277 0.56 -0.85 0.51
CA GLY A 277 0.16 -1.30 -0.82
C GLY A 277 -1.19 -0.71 -1.24
N PHE A 278 -1.74 -1.24 -2.33
CA PHE A 278 -2.96 -0.74 -2.95
C PHE A 278 -4.14 -1.68 -2.70
N LEU A 279 -4.69 -1.69 -1.48
CA LEU A 279 -5.91 -2.45 -1.22
C LEU A 279 -7.12 -1.68 -1.77
N ARG A 280 -7.96 -2.36 -2.53
CA ARG A 280 -9.26 -1.95 -3.10
C ARG A 280 -9.82 -0.65 -2.52
N ALA A 281 -10.09 0.35 -3.38
CA ALA A 281 -10.42 1.73 -3.09
C ALA A 281 -9.24 2.59 -2.56
N VAL A 282 -8.25 2.02 -1.90
CA VAL A 282 -7.07 2.65 -1.28
C VAL A 282 -7.52 3.72 -0.28
N ALA A 283 -7.20 5.02 -0.48
CA ALA A 283 -7.56 6.07 0.48
C ALA A 283 -9.05 6.17 0.83
N PRO A 284 -10.02 6.04 -0.11
CA PRO A 284 -11.43 6.05 0.25
C PRO A 284 -11.86 5.05 1.32
N ASN A 285 -11.08 3.98 1.56
CA ASN A 285 -11.35 3.07 2.69
C ASN A 285 -11.29 3.75 4.06
N TRP A 286 -10.52 4.82 4.18
CA TRP A 286 -10.40 5.57 5.43
C TRP A 286 -10.89 7.01 5.31
N THR A 287 -10.62 7.70 4.19
CA THR A 287 -10.98 9.12 4.05
C THR A 287 -12.47 9.35 3.89
N TRP A 288 -13.15 8.56 3.04
CA TRP A 288 -14.60 8.68 2.88
C TRP A 288 -15.34 8.28 4.14
N TRP A 289 -14.91 7.19 4.77
CA TRP A 289 -15.49 6.78 6.04
C TRP A 289 -15.39 7.90 7.09
N ALA A 290 -14.23 8.54 7.23
CA ALA A 290 -14.05 9.64 8.17
C ALA A 290 -14.92 10.87 7.83
N ASN A 291 -15.00 11.23 6.54
CA ASN A 291 -15.83 12.33 6.07
C ASN A 291 -17.30 12.10 6.39
N GLU A 292 -17.84 10.92 6.02
CA GLU A 292 -19.26 10.60 6.24
C GLU A 292 -19.59 10.53 7.73
N CYS A 293 -18.70 9.95 8.54
CA CYS A 293 -18.89 9.95 9.99
C CYS A 293 -18.88 11.35 10.59
N LEU A 294 -18.01 12.25 10.11
CA LEU A 294 -17.98 13.64 10.57
C LEU A 294 -19.25 14.39 10.20
N VAL A 295 -19.78 14.18 8.98
CA VAL A 295 -21.07 14.77 8.54
C VAL A 295 -22.21 14.28 9.44
N ASP A 296 -22.26 12.98 9.73
CA ASP A 296 -23.24 12.39 10.67
C ASP A 296 -23.12 13.02 12.07
N GLU A 297 -21.92 13.18 12.59
CA GLU A 297 -21.69 13.80 13.89
C GLU A 297 -22.11 15.28 13.90
N CYS A 298 -21.88 16.01 12.81
CA CYS A 298 -22.35 17.38 12.65
C CYS A 298 -23.87 17.46 12.66
N ALA A 299 -24.54 16.63 11.85
CA ALA A 299 -25.99 16.56 11.78
C ALA A 299 -26.60 16.21 13.14
N HIS A 300 -26.07 15.19 13.80
CA HIS A 300 -26.50 14.81 15.15
C HIS A 300 -26.34 15.97 16.16
N LYS A 301 -25.20 16.67 16.09
CA LYS A 301 -24.90 17.78 17.00
C LYS A 301 -25.87 18.94 16.90
N VAL A 302 -26.39 19.20 15.70
CA VAL A 302 -27.34 20.31 15.46
C VAL A 302 -28.80 19.82 15.37
N GLY A 303 -29.05 18.51 15.47
CA GLY A 303 -30.39 17.93 15.54
C GLY A 303 -31.14 17.84 14.22
N VAL A 304 -30.42 17.65 13.11
CA VAL A 304 -30.96 17.44 11.74
C VAL A 304 -30.65 16.05 11.23
N ASP A 305 -31.36 15.59 10.21
CA ASP A 305 -31.04 14.35 9.49
C ASP A 305 -29.80 14.60 8.59
N PRO A 306 -28.81 13.72 8.56
CA PRO A 306 -27.62 13.92 7.71
C PRO A 306 -27.93 13.94 6.20
N LEU A 307 -29.14 13.54 5.77
CA LEU A 307 -29.60 13.61 4.37
C LEU A 307 -30.26 14.95 4.01
N ASP A 308 -30.55 15.81 5.02
CA ASP A 308 -31.14 17.14 4.83
C ASP A 308 -30.06 18.23 4.64
#